data_2e7e5147317dfe60c4d5e5116ba986be
#
_entry.id   2e7e5147317dfe60c4d5e5116ba986be
#
_cell.length_a   1.000
_cell.length_b   1.000
_cell.length_c   1.000
_cell.angle_alpha   90.00
_cell.angle_beta   90.00
_cell.angle_gamma   90.00
#
_symmetry.space_group_name_H-M   'P 1'
#
loop_
_entity.id
_entity.type
_entity.pdbx_description
1 polymer ?
#
loop_
_entity_poly.entity_id
_entity_poly.type
_entity_poly.pdbx_seq_one_letter_code
_entity_poly.pdbx_strand_id
1 'polypeptide(L)'
;MMKHMKLKLIALLWVTFAVVCTWASDSVVWHHPVVGYTHSIVEVTKVVLHADRTEVSCHVHYPSGYWIQILRTTELQADGRNFPVRDASGIPLGERYTMPESDEVDFTLTFDAVPLGTVKMNLVEPGGWTVYNIRPEDYRPEGMEDTYWRDVRTGDWFVGFSGDGVIYDGKVWSVVSREERRDGHGQWVIAYGGEQLAVEVGKEKRGTRRITVGKEPAVECSLITGAALPDYPVEDLREGFKDNGYRADDSVTIVGWMKDMPAEAWEKGRSVEILRNNIFTDKQESFVAAMDSTGRFSVRVPLVNTSEIYIDIGRKGINTVVEPGETYFLLHDFSTGHVLFMGEDVRFQNELQAHPPLYVDGYLRKGQGTVDEFRTQMEEKYRHAVEELSRRVGEHSNLSRRYRYFMESFALTGLGRSMMQARFAVPDWQLPEDLSLIHISEPTRR
;
A
#
# COMPACT_ATOMS: atom_id res chain seq x y z
N MET A 1 -35.71 -87.09 -21.61
CA MET A 1 -35.75 -85.89 -22.45
C MET A 1 -35.68 -84.70 -21.53
N MET A 2 -34.46 -84.18 -21.31
CA MET A 2 -34.12 -83.18 -20.32
C MET A 2 -34.25 -81.75 -20.90
N LYS A 3 -35.11 -80.93 -20.35
CA LYS A 3 -35.17 -79.53 -20.62
C LYS A 3 -34.32 -78.78 -19.59
N HIS A 4 -33.24 -78.12 -20.09
CA HIS A 4 -32.38 -77.24 -19.32
C HIS A 4 -33.12 -76.01 -18.84
N MET A 5 -33.27 -75.88 -17.56
CA MET A 5 -33.75 -74.68 -16.93
C MET A 5 -32.53 -73.80 -16.61
N LYS A 6 -32.30 -72.72 -17.41
CA LYS A 6 -31.25 -71.74 -17.15
C LYS A 6 -31.69 -70.90 -15.97
N LEU A 7 -31.04 -71.08 -14.84
CA LEU A 7 -31.14 -70.20 -13.70
C LEU A 7 -30.43 -68.88 -14.06
N LYS A 8 -31.19 -67.79 -14.28
CA LYS A 8 -30.61 -66.44 -14.38
C LYS A 8 -30.30 -65.94 -13.00
N LEU A 9 -29.01 -65.94 -12.66
CA LEU A 9 -28.48 -65.28 -11.48
C LEU A 9 -28.54 -63.73 -11.73
N ILE A 10 -29.49 -63.07 -11.11
CA ILE A 10 -29.52 -61.61 -11.07
C ILE A 10 -28.52 -61.22 -9.99
N ALA A 11 -27.31 -60.91 -10.41
CA ALA A 11 -26.36 -60.24 -9.58
C ALA A 11 -26.83 -58.78 -9.36
N LEU A 12 -27.40 -58.52 -8.19
CA LEU A 12 -27.73 -57.17 -7.72
C LEU A 12 -26.42 -56.46 -7.47
N LEU A 13 -25.93 -55.69 -8.47
CA LEU A 13 -24.80 -54.80 -8.31
C LEU A 13 -25.27 -53.67 -7.41
N TRP A 14 -24.97 -53.76 -6.13
CA TRP A 14 -24.99 -52.59 -5.26
C TRP A 14 -23.85 -51.66 -5.68
N VAL A 15 -24.17 -50.72 -6.55
CA VAL A 15 -23.33 -49.54 -6.77
C VAL A 15 -23.47 -48.71 -5.51
N THR A 16 -22.58 -48.96 -4.56
CA THR A 16 -22.31 -48.00 -3.50
C THR A 16 -21.75 -46.77 -4.18
N PHE A 17 -22.61 -45.81 -4.42
CA PHE A 17 -22.19 -44.41 -4.65
C PHE A 17 -21.49 -44.00 -3.35
N ALA A 18 -20.19 -44.23 -3.28
CA ALA A 18 -19.36 -43.52 -2.38
C ALA A 18 -19.45 -42.05 -2.87
N VAL A 19 -20.36 -41.30 -2.23
CA VAL A 19 -20.26 -39.83 -2.24
C VAL A 19 -18.91 -39.55 -1.62
N VAL A 20 -17.89 -39.45 -2.45
CA VAL A 20 -16.67 -38.76 -2.09
C VAL A 20 -17.14 -37.33 -1.85
N CYS A 21 -17.57 -37.06 -0.61
CA CYS A 21 -17.51 -35.70 -0.10
C CYS A 21 -16.03 -35.31 -0.21
N THR A 22 -15.63 -34.79 -1.36
CA THR A 22 -14.53 -33.86 -1.40
C THR A 22 -14.96 -32.80 -0.41
N TRP A 23 -14.35 -32.82 0.76
CA TRP A 23 -14.33 -31.67 1.63
C TRP A 23 -13.60 -30.62 0.82
N ALA A 24 -14.34 -29.95 -0.11
CA ALA A 24 -13.94 -28.67 -0.58
C ALA A 24 -13.72 -27.87 0.70
N SER A 25 -12.54 -27.35 0.89
CA SER A 25 -12.22 -26.51 2.02
C SER A 25 -13.35 -25.49 2.12
N ASP A 26 -14.24 -25.65 3.13
CA ASP A 26 -15.35 -24.72 3.37
C ASP A 26 -14.80 -23.38 3.90
N SER A 27 -13.68 -22.93 3.36
CA SER A 27 -13.04 -21.70 3.73
C SER A 27 -12.45 -20.99 2.51
N VAL A 28 -12.60 -19.66 2.49
CA VAL A 28 -11.96 -18.74 1.54
C VAL A 28 -10.89 -17.96 2.27
N VAL A 29 -9.68 -17.93 1.73
CA VAL A 29 -8.54 -17.26 2.36
C VAL A 29 -8.11 -16.05 1.50
N TRP A 30 -8.06 -14.91 2.13
CA TRP A 30 -7.45 -13.71 1.55
C TRP A 30 -6.07 -13.53 2.17
N HIS A 31 -5.04 -13.77 1.38
CA HIS A 31 -3.65 -13.46 1.76
C HIS A 31 -3.37 -12.00 1.41
N HIS A 32 -2.74 -11.25 2.33
CA HIS A 32 -2.39 -9.85 2.12
C HIS A 32 -3.55 -8.99 1.56
N PRO A 33 -4.71 -8.95 2.27
CA PRO A 33 -5.87 -8.24 1.78
C PRO A 33 -5.56 -6.76 1.59
N VAL A 34 -6.10 -6.17 0.53
CA VAL A 34 -5.99 -4.74 0.27
C VAL A 34 -7.00 -4.01 1.13
N VAL A 35 -6.55 -2.93 1.77
CA VAL A 35 -7.36 -2.04 2.59
C VAL A 35 -7.55 -0.72 1.85
N GLY A 36 -8.77 -0.23 1.73
CA GLY A 36 -9.05 1.06 1.11
C GLY A 36 -8.50 2.21 1.95
N TYR A 37 -8.92 2.30 3.20
CA TYR A 37 -8.47 3.32 4.14
C TYR A 37 -8.52 2.80 5.58
N THR A 38 -7.66 3.33 6.42
CA THR A 38 -7.75 3.13 7.88
C THR A 38 -7.24 4.34 8.63
N HIS A 39 -7.85 4.64 9.77
CA HIS A 39 -7.34 5.57 10.77
C HIS A 39 -6.87 4.84 12.05
N SER A 40 -6.73 3.52 11.95
CA SER A 40 -6.21 2.65 13.00
C SER A 40 -4.71 2.35 12.80
N ILE A 41 -4.06 1.94 13.88
CA ILE A 41 -2.73 1.31 13.86
C ILE A 41 -2.82 -0.20 13.57
N VAL A 42 -4.04 -0.74 13.50
CA VAL A 42 -4.28 -2.18 13.22
C VAL A 42 -4.14 -2.42 11.73
N GLU A 43 -3.21 -3.28 11.36
CA GLU A 43 -3.01 -3.77 10.00
C GLU A 43 -3.66 -5.15 9.86
N VAL A 44 -4.50 -5.33 8.84
CA VAL A 44 -5.10 -6.63 8.52
C VAL A 44 -4.16 -7.38 7.60
N THR A 45 -3.62 -8.50 8.08
CA THR A 45 -2.62 -9.29 7.33
C THR A 45 -3.21 -10.49 6.62
N LYS A 46 -4.35 -11.01 7.11
CA LYS A 46 -5.03 -12.17 6.54
C LYS A 46 -6.50 -12.20 6.94
N VAL A 47 -7.36 -12.70 6.05
CA VAL A 47 -8.76 -13.00 6.36
C VAL A 47 -9.07 -14.44 5.95
N VAL A 48 -9.76 -15.18 6.82
CA VAL A 48 -10.24 -16.53 6.51
C VAL A 48 -11.75 -16.57 6.78
N LEU A 49 -12.52 -16.79 5.72
CA LEU A 49 -13.95 -16.99 5.79
C LEU A 49 -14.21 -18.49 5.93
N HIS A 50 -14.75 -18.94 7.05
CA HIS A 50 -15.23 -20.30 7.29
C HIS A 50 -16.76 -20.34 7.23
N ALA A 51 -17.31 -21.54 7.09
CA ALA A 51 -18.78 -21.71 7.09
C ALA A 51 -19.44 -21.32 8.43
N ASP A 52 -18.70 -21.40 9.55
CA ASP A 52 -19.18 -21.18 10.92
C ASP A 52 -18.60 -19.96 11.63
N ARG A 53 -17.57 -19.35 11.10
CA ARG A 53 -16.87 -18.18 11.65
C ARG A 53 -16.05 -17.45 10.60
N THR A 54 -15.57 -16.26 10.95
CA THR A 54 -14.58 -15.52 10.16
C THR A 54 -13.39 -15.18 11.06
N GLU A 55 -12.18 -15.39 10.58
CA GLU A 55 -10.94 -15.06 11.27
C GLU A 55 -10.23 -13.93 10.55
N VAL A 56 -9.83 -12.89 11.31
CA VAL A 56 -9.06 -11.75 10.80
C VAL A 56 -7.75 -11.68 11.58
N SER A 57 -6.65 -12.00 10.91
CA SER A 57 -5.31 -11.84 11.48
C SER A 57 -4.87 -10.38 11.34
N CYS A 58 -4.35 -9.84 12.42
CA CYS A 58 -3.95 -8.46 12.55
C CYS A 58 -2.52 -8.36 13.06
N HIS A 59 -1.84 -7.31 12.62
CA HIS A 59 -0.54 -6.88 13.12
C HIS A 59 -0.65 -5.46 13.67
N VAL A 60 0.05 -5.16 14.76
CA VAL A 60 0.17 -3.81 15.32
C VAL A 60 1.63 -3.55 15.65
N HIS A 61 2.16 -2.44 15.13
CA HIS A 61 3.40 -1.84 15.58
C HIS A 61 3.08 -0.60 16.42
N TYR A 62 3.44 -0.64 17.72
CA TYR A 62 3.21 0.46 18.65
C TYR A 62 4.27 0.45 19.77
N PRO A 63 4.73 1.60 20.28
CA PRO A 63 5.86 1.64 21.21
C PRO A 63 5.68 0.78 22.46
N SER A 64 6.74 0.07 22.84
CA SER A 64 6.84 -0.75 24.05
C SER A 64 6.41 0.02 25.31
N GLY A 65 5.74 -0.68 26.22
CA GLY A 65 5.22 -0.13 27.46
C GLY A 65 3.95 0.71 27.33
N TYR A 66 3.51 1.06 26.12
CA TYR A 66 2.15 1.54 25.86
C TYR A 66 1.19 0.37 25.81
N TRP A 67 -0.09 0.65 25.65
CA TRP A 67 -1.11 -0.39 25.59
C TRP A 67 -2.03 -0.20 24.38
N ILE A 68 -2.54 -1.32 23.89
CA ILE A 68 -3.61 -1.39 22.91
C ILE A 68 -4.81 -2.10 23.52
N GLN A 69 -5.97 -1.95 22.93
CA GLN A 69 -7.20 -2.64 23.35
C GLN A 69 -8.11 -2.83 22.14
N ILE A 70 -8.70 -4.02 22.03
CA ILE A 70 -9.78 -4.30 21.08
C ILE A 70 -11.05 -4.51 21.88
N LEU A 71 -12.07 -3.67 21.66
CA LEU A 71 -13.31 -3.71 22.41
C LEU A 71 -14.18 -4.90 22.01
N ARG A 72 -14.99 -5.41 22.93
CA ARG A 72 -15.98 -6.46 22.66
C ARG A 72 -17.13 -6.03 21.75
N THR A 73 -17.23 -4.75 21.43
CA THR A 73 -18.17 -4.15 20.47
C THR A 73 -17.64 -4.13 19.05
N THR A 74 -16.39 -4.58 18.84
CA THR A 74 -15.78 -4.67 17.50
C THR A 74 -16.57 -5.63 16.61
N GLU A 75 -16.78 -5.27 15.36
CA GLU A 75 -17.57 -6.05 14.42
C GLU A 75 -17.00 -5.99 13.00
N LEU A 76 -17.31 -7.00 12.20
CA LEU A 76 -17.19 -6.90 10.73
C LEU A 76 -18.50 -6.41 10.15
N GLN A 77 -18.40 -5.53 9.16
CA GLN A 77 -19.55 -5.05 8.39
C GLN A 77 -19.39 -5.47 6.92
N ALA A 78 -20.33 -6.26 6.42
CA ALA A 78 -20.35 -6.73 5.04
C ALA A 78 -21.79 -6.86 4.54
N ASP A 79 -22.04 -6.47 3.29
CA ASP A 79 -23.36 -6.58 2.65
C ASP A 79 -24.53 -6.01 3.47
N GLY A 80 -24.27 -4.88 4.17
CA GLY A 80 -25.24 -4.21 5.03
C GLY A 80 -25.58 -4.96 6.34
N ARG A 81 -24.77 -5.93 6.74
CA ARG A 81 -24.93 -6.74 7.96
C ARG A 81 -23.72 -6.58 8.86
N ASN A 82 -23.94 -6.76 10.17
CA ASN A 82 -22.90 -6.71 11.19
C ASN A 82 -22.63 -8.12 11.72
N PHE A 83 -21.37 -8.44 11.92
CA PHE A 83 -20.88 -9.71 12.42
C PHE A 83 -19.99 -9.44 13.64
N PRO A 84 -20.51 -9.64 14.87
CA PRO A 84 -19.80 -9.28 16.09
C PRO A 84 -18.57 -10.15 16.31
N VAL A 85 -17.56 -9.58 16.98
CA VAL A 85 -16.41 -10.32 17.48
C VAL A 85 -16.85 -11.32 18.57
N ARG A 86 -16.35 -12.56 18.48
CA ARG A 86 -16.59 -13.62 19.46
C ARG A 86 -15.41 -13.81 20.39
N ASP A 87 -14.21 -13.78 19.84
CA ASP A 87 -12.98 -14.14 20.55
C ASP A 87 -11.75 -13.44 19.92
N ALA A 88 -10.65 -13.44 20.66
CA ALA A 88 -9.34 -13.00 20.22
C ALA A 88 -8.25 -13.94 20.70
N SER A 89 -7.26 -14.22 19.88
CA SER A 89 -6.04 -14.93 20.24
C SER A 89 -4.82 -14.04 20.03
N GLY A 90 -3.81 -14.16 20.89
CA GLY A 90 -2.61 -13.28 20.89
C GLY A 90 -2.74 -12.08 21.81
N ILE A 91 -3.95 -11.53 21.99
CA ILE A 91 -4.26 -10.47 22.96
C ILE A 91 -5.60 -10.75 23.66
N PRO A 92 -5.83 -10.22 24.88
CA PRO A 92 -7.12 -10.37 25.56
C PRO A 92 -8.19 -9.47 24.92
N LEU A 93 -9.37 -10.01 24.63
CA LEU A 93 -10.49 -9.25 24.10
C LEU A 93 -11.17 -8.41 25.19
N GLY A 94 -11.28 -7.11 24.98
CA GLY A 94 -11.93 -6.18 25.90
C GLY A 94 -11.04 -5.68 27.06
N GLU A 95 -9.77 -6.09 27.10
CA GLU A 95 -8.81 -5.70 28.12
C GLU A 95 -7.61 -4.99 27.51
N ARG A 96 -6.88 -4.23 28.30
CA ARG A 96 -5.64 -3.59 27.86
C ARG A 96 -4.54 -4.61 27.73
N TYR A 97 -3.85 -4.58 26.61
CA TYR A 97 -2.64 -5.36 26.35
C TYR A 97 -1.43 -4.43 26.28
N THR A 98 -0.46 -4.63 27.15
CA THR A 98 0.78 -3.84 27.16
C THR A 98 1.71 -4.33 26.06
N MET A 99 2.18 -3.43 25.20
CA MET A 99 3.08 -3.75 24.12
C MET A 99 4.42 -4.30 24.64
N PRO A 100 4.91 -5.38 24.00
CA PRO A 100 6.19 -6.01 24.36
C PRO A 100 7.39 -5.14 23.96
N GLU A 101 8.58 -5.57 24.34
CA GLU A 101 9.86 -4.90 23.99
C GLU A 101 10.14 -4.87 22.48
N SER A 102 9.52 -5.77 21.71
CA SER A 102 9.62 -5.79 20.24
C SER A 102 8.88 -4.65 19.54
N ASP A 103 8.04 -3.88 20.27
CA ASP A 103 7.13 -2.87 19.71
C ASP A 103 6.06 -3.45 18.76
N GLU A 104 5.96 -4.77 18.63
CA GLU A 104 5.09 -5.46 17.66
C GLU A 104 4.25 -6.55 18.34
N VAL A 105 3.04 -6.75 17.85
CA VAL A 105 2.17 -7.86 18.24
C VAL A 105 1.31 -8.34 17.08
N ASP A 106 1.25 -9.66 16.91
CA ASP A 106 0.32 -10.34 16.02
C ASP A 106 -0.83 -10.94 16.84
N PHE A 107 -2.05 -10.79 16.35
CA PHE A 107 -3.23 -11.36 16.97
C PHE A 107 -4.28 -11.71 15.92
N THR A 108 -5.23 -12.58 16.29
CA THR A 108 -6.34 -12.96 15.42
C THR A 108 -7.65 -12.71 16.14
N LEU A 109 -8.57 -12.03 15.45
CA LEU A 109 -9.95 -11.81 15.89
C LEU A 109 -10.87 -12.84 15.22
N THR A 110 -11.75 -13.45 15.99
CA THR A 110 -12.77 -14.39 15.50
C THR A 110 -14.14 -13.74 15.59
N PHE A 111 -14.86 -13.76 14.47
CA PHE A 111 -16.18 -13.14 14.29
C PHE A 111 -17.24 -14.18 13.95
N ASP A 112 -18.50 -13.76 13.99
CA ASP A 112 -19.59 -14.50 13.36
C ASP A 112 -19.30 -14.74 11.87
N ALA A 113 -19.87 -15.81 11.31
CA ALA A 113 -19.58 -16.20 9.93
C ALA A 113 -20.07 -15.16 8.92
N VAL A 114 -19.13 -14.54 8.22
CA VAL A 114 -19.41 -13.76 7.02
C VAL A 114 -19.63 -14.72 5.84
N PRO A 115 -20.60 -14.48 4.95
CA PRO A 115 -20.83 -15.37 3.79
C PRO A 115 -19.57 -15.60 2.96
N LEU A 116 -19.31 -16.83 2.54
CA LEU A 116 -18.12 -17.21 1.76
C LEU A 116 -17.98 -16.45 0.42
N GLY A 117 -19.08 -15.93 -0.12
CA GLY A 117 -19.08 -15.13 -1.35
C GLY A 117 -18.82 -13.64 -1.13
N THR A 118 -18.59 -13.18 0.10
CA THR A 118 -18.25 -11.78 0.39
C THR A 118 -16.89 -11.43 -0.20
N VAL A 119 -16.82 -10.29 -0.86
CA VAL A 119 -15.61 -9.79 -1.53
C VAL A 119 -15.11 -8.46 -0.97
N LYS A 120 -15.86 -7.86 -0.03
CA LYS A 120 -15.50 -6.59 0.62
C LYS A 120 -16.16 -6.49 2.00
N MET A 121 -15.40 -6.03 2.99
CA MET A 121 -15.91 -5.80 4.34
C MET A 121 -15.16 -4.65 5.02
N ASN A 122 -15.74 -4.12 6.10
CA ASN A 122 -15.07 -3.21 7.03
C ASN A 122 -14.86 -3.90 8.37
N LEU A 123 -13.75 -3.59 9.04
CA LEU A 123 -13.54 -3.94 10.45
C LEU A 123 -13.72 -2.67 11.28
N VAL A 124 -14.71 -2.67 12.16
CA VAL A 124 -15.20 -1.46 12.85
C VAL A 124 -15.17 -1.66 14.35
N GLU A 125 -14.57 -0.73 15.06
CA GLU A 125 -14.76 -0.56 16.50
C GLU A 125 -15.66 0.68 16.72
N PRO A 126 -16.94 0.49 17.05
CA PRO A 126 -17.90 1.60 17.15
C PRO A 126 -17.46 2.66 18.16
N GLY A 127 -17.40 3.92 17.71
CA GLY A 127 -16.90 5.05 18.51
C GLY A 127 -15.38 5.11 18.67
N GLY A 128 -14.65 4.20 18.03
CA GLY A 128 -13.19 4.12 18.02
C GLY A 128 -12.60 4.29 16.62
N TRP A 129 -12.27 3.20 15.97
CA TRP A 129 -11.55 3.18 14.70
C TRP A 129 -12.20 2.22 13.67
N THR A 130 -11.86 2.43 12.40
CA THR A 130 -12.37 1.59 11.31
C THR A 130 -11.25 1.30 10.30
N VAL A 131 -11.21 0.05 9.83
CA VAL A 131 -10.47 -0.36 8.64
C VAL A 131 -11.49 -0.58 7.53
N TYR A 132 -11.45 0.28 6.51
CA TYR A 132 -12.43 0.34 5.44
C TYR A 132 -12.03 -0.50 4.23
N ASN A 133 -13.03 -1.11 3.59
CA ASN A 133 -12.89 -1.75 2.29
C ASN A 133 -11.77 -2.81 2.24
N ILE A 134 -11.73 -3.70 3.23
CA ILE A 134 -10.87 -4.88 3.23
C ILE A 134 -11.37 -5.82 2.13
N ARG A 135 -10.50 -6.23 1.21
CA ARG A 135 -10.83 -7.09 0.06
C ARG A 135 -9.65 -7.96 -0.35
N PRO A 136 -9.86 -9.09 -1.05
CA PRO A 136 -8.75 -9.89 -1.56
C PRO A 136 -7.90 -9.09 -2.54
N GLU A 137 -6.60 -9.37 -2.59
CA GLU A 137 -5.63 -8.69 -3.46
C GLU A 137 -5.97 -8.88 -4.95
N ASP A 138 -6.51 -10.02 -5.32
CA ASP A 138 -6.92 -10.38 -6.68
C ASP A 138 -8.36 -9.96 -7.02
N TYR A 139 -9.02 -9.19 -6.14
CA TYR A 139 -10.36 -8.67 -6.41
C TYR A 139 -10.41 -7.91 -7.74
N ARG A 140 -11.41 -8.23 -8.54
CA ARG A 140 -11.68 -7.56 -9.82
C ARG A 140 -13.07 -6.97 -9.80
N PRO A 141 -13.21 -5.65 -9.97
CA PRO A 141 -14.52 -5.02 -10.08
C PRO A 141 -15.24 -5.48 -11.35
N GLU A 142 -16.55 -5.48 -11.29
CA GLU A 142 -17.38 -5.66 -12.48
C GLU A 142 -17.38 -4.37 -13.32
N GLY A 143 -17.08 -4.49 -14.62
CA GLY A 143 -17.00 -3.34 -15.52
C GLY A 143 -15.66 -2.60 -15.47
N MET A 144 -15.68 -1.32 -15.84
CA MET A 144 -14.49 -0.48 -15.93
C MET A 144 -14.38 0.55 -14.81
N GLU A 145 -15.42 0.76 -14.02
CA GLU A 145 -15.44 1.75 -12.95
C GLU A 145 -14.48 1.33 -11.81
N ASP A 146 -13.72 2.29 -11.28
CA ASP A 146 -12.69 2.11 -10.26
C ASP A 146 -11.63 1.07 -10.65
N THR A 147 -11.23 1.08 -11.92
CA THR A 147 -10.15 0.23 -12.44
C THR A 147 -8.97 1.06 -12.92
N TYR A 148 -7.77 0.53 -12.66
CA TYR A 148 -6.50 1.14 -13.03
C TYR A 148 -5.71 0.13 -13.86
N TRP A 149 -5.16 0.59 -14.98
CA TRP A 149 -4.55 -0.28 -16.00
C TRP A 149 -3.13 0.15 -16.30
N ARG A 150 -2.19 -0.79 -16.27
CA ARG A 150 -0.79 -0.55 -16.62
C ARG A 150 -0.44 -1.12 -17.99
N ASP A 151 0.48 -0.48 -18.69
CA ASP A 151 1.12 -1.03 -19.90
C ASP A 151 1.89 -2.31 -19.53
N VAL A 152 1.55 -3.44 -20.17
CA VAL A 152 2.20 -4.73 -19.92
C VAL A 152 3.69 -4.70 -20.31
N ARG A 153 4.06 -3.87 -21.27
CA ARG A 153 5.42 -3.79 -21.80
C ARG A 153 6.36 -2.95 -20.92
N THR A 154 5.89 -1.79 -20.43
CA THR A 154 6.73 -0.89 -19.63
C THR A 154 6.52 -1.07 -18.13
N GLY A 155 5.32 -1.47 -17.72
CA GLY A 155 4.90 -1.55 -16.32
C GLY A 155 4.30 -0.26 -15.78
N ASP A 156 4.33 0.84 -16.54
CA ASP A 156 3.81 2.12 -16.11
C ASP A 156 2.28 2.12 -16.03
N TRP A 157 1.75 2.86 -15.06
CA TRP A 157 0.32 3.12 -15.01
C TRP A 157 -0.11 3.96 -16.21
N PHE A 158 -0.92 3.38 -17.09
CA PHE A 158 -1.30 3.97 -18.36
C PHE A 158 -2.60 4.77 -18.27
N VAL A 159 -3.65 4.20 -17.66
CA VAL A 159 -4.97 4.82 -17.58
C VAL A 159 -5.74 4.32 -16.36
N GLY A 160 -6.61 5.18 -15.80
CA GLY A 160 -7.55 4.84 -14.74
C GLY A 160 -8.96 5.28 -15.11
N PHE A 161 -9.96 4.48 -14.73
CA PHE A 161 -11.37 4.79 -14.92
C PHE A 161 -12.05 4.96 -13.57
N SER A 162 -12.82 6.01 -13.41
CA SER A 162 -13.69 6.25 -12.24
C SER A 162 -15.08 6.63 -12.73
N GLY A 163 -16.05 6.77 -11.80
CA GLY A 163 -17.42 7.09 -12.18
C GLY A 163 -17.56 8.32 -13.08
N ASP A 164 -16.87 9.41 -12.75
CA ASP A 164 -16.98 10.71 -13.40
C ASP A 164 -15.76 11.11 -14.22
N GLY A 165 -14.68 10.32 -14.20
CA GLY A 165 -13.42 10.71 -14.81
C GLY A 165 -12.58 9.57 -15.33
N VAL A 166 -11.70 9.91 -16.29
CA VAL A 166 -10.63 9.05 -16.76
C VAL A 166 -9.31 9.73 -16.42
N ILE A 167 -8.42 9.01 -15.75
CA ILE A 167 -7.06 9.48 -15.45
C ILE A 167 -6.18 9.06 -16.62
N TYR A 168 -5.60 10.03 -17.29
CA TYR A 168 -4.70 9.81 -18.41
C TYR A 168 -3.72 10.98 -18.55
N ASP A 169 -2.46 10.69 -18.87
CA ASP A 169 -1.41 11.69 -19.07
C ASP A 169 -1.30 12.70 -17.89
N GLY A 170 -1.31 12.19 -16.66
CA GLY A 170 -1.22 13.00 -15.43
C GLY A 170 -2.38 13.97 -15.20
N LYS A 171 -3.53 13.73 -15.81
CA LYS A 171 -4.73 14.58 -15.74
C LYS A 171 -5.98 13.76 -15.46
N VAL A 172 -6.97 14.38 -14.85
CA VAL A 172 -8.30 13.80 -14.68
C VAL A 172 -9.21 14.41 -15.73
N TRP A 173 -9.55 13.63 -16.73
CA TRP A 173 -10.46 13.98 -17.83
C TRP A 173 -11.90 13.75 -17.43
N SER A 174 -12.79 14.69 -17.67
CA SER A 174 -14.22 14.51 -17.44
C SER A 174 -14.82 13.60 -18.50
N VAL A 175 -15.69 12.68 -18.11
CA VAL A 175 -16.42 11.82 -19.04
C VAL A 175 -17.58 12.61 -19.68
N VAL A 176 -17.54 12.76 -20.99
CA VAL A 176 -18.62 13.40 -21.79
C VAL A 176 -19.68 12.36 -22.17
N SER A 177 -19.25 11.18 -22.58
CA SER A 177 -20.12 10.05 -22.87
C SER A 177 -19.40 8.73 -22.64
N ARG A 178 -20.14 7.69 -22.27
CA ARG A 178 -19.62 6.33 -22.15
C ARG A 178 -20.62 5.31 -22.69
N GLU A 179 -20.10 4.28 -23.33
CA GLU A 179 -20.83 3.10 -23.75
C GLU A 179 -20.03 1.86 -23.39
N GLU A 180 -20.58 1.03 -22.52
CA GLU A 180 -19.99 -0.27 -22.15
C GLU A 180 -20.90 -1.38 -22.69
N ARG A 181 -20.30 -2.35 -23.37
CA ARG A 181 -21.04 -3.50 -23.95
C ARG A 181 -20.88 -4.72 -23.03
N ARG A 182 -21.89 -5.56 -23.03
CA ARG A 182 -21.88 -6.83 -22.25
C ARG A 182 -20.73 -7.78 -22.60
N ASP A 183 -20.15 -7.64 -23.79
CA ASP A 183 -19.00 -8.42 -24.23
C ASP A 183 -17.65 -7.88 -23.71
N GLY A 184 -17.70 -6.80 -22.92
CA GLY A 184 -16.54 -6.18 -22.27
C GLY A 184 -15.79 -5.17 -23.13
N HIS A 185 -16.30 -4.79 -24.31
CA HIS A 185 -15.84 -3.62 -25.04
C HIS A 185 -16.43 -2.35 -24.43
N GLY A 186 -15.68 -1.24 -24.52
CA GLY A 186 -16.17 0.05 -24.06
C GLY A 186 -15.62 1.20 -24.90
N GLN A 187 -16.39 2.29 -24.94
CA GLN A 187 -16.01 3.55 -25.60
C GLN A 187 -16.37 4.71 -24.69
N TRP A 188 -15.42 5.62 -24.50
CA TRP A 188 -15.61 6.87 -23.77
C TRP A 188 -15.22 8.04 -24.65
N VAL A 189 -15.90 9.15 -24.49
CA VAL A 189 -15.43 10.46 -24.93
C VAL A 189 -15.08 11.24 -23.66
N ILE A 190 -13.87 11.70 -23.57
CA ILE A 190 -13.34 12.42 -22.42
C ILE A 190 -12.91 13.83 -22.81
N ALA A 191 -12.99 14.78 -21.89
CA ALA A 191 -12.66 16.19 -22.14
C ALA A 191 -11.80 16.78 -21.02
N TYR A 192 -10.81 17.59 -21.40
CA TYR A 192 -9.97 18.36 -20.49
C TYR A 192 -9.47 19.64 -21.20
N GLY A 193 -9.61 20.82 -20.56
CA GLY A 193 -9.06 22.07 -21.07
C GLY A 193 -9.53 22.49 -22.49
N GLY A 194 -10.72 22.05 -22.92
CA GLY A 194 -11.27 22.30 -24.26
C GLY A 194 -10.89 21.23 -25.31
N GLU A 195 -10.01 20.31 -24.97
CA GLU A 195 -9.68 19.14 -25.79
C GLU A 195 -10.64 17.98 -25.52
N GLN A 196 -10.89 17.16 -26.53
CA GLN A 196 -11.65 15.92 -26.40
C GLN A 196 -10.88 14.75 -27.03
N LEU A 197 -10.89 13.63 -26.33
CA LEU A 197 -10.28 12.38 -26.78
C LEU A 197 -11.31 11.24 -26.73
N ALA A 198 -11.22 10.34 -27.70
CA ALA A 198 -11.93 9.05 -27.65
C ALA A 198 -11.05 8.04 -26.90
N VAL A 199 -11.64 7.24 -26.03
CA VAL A 199 -11.00 6.09 -25.40
C VAL A 199 -11.73 4.83 -25.82
N GLU A 200 -10.99 3.88 -26.38
CA GLU A 200 -11.52 2.59 -26.79
C GLU A 200 -10.90 1.48 -25.94
N VAL A 201 -11.76 0.67 -25.33
CA VAL A 201 -11.35 -0.47 -24.50
C VAL A 201 -11.80 -1.76 -25.18
N GLY A 202 -10.83 -2.59 -25.51
CA GLY A 202 -11.06 -3.90 -26.09
C GLY A 202 -11.53 -4.93 -25.05
N LYS A 203 -12.06 -6.05 -25.54
CA LYS A 203 -12.42 -7.19 -24.71
C LYS A 203 -11.20 -7.74 -23.98
N GLU A 204 -11.39 -8.18 -22.74
CA GLU A 204 -10.35 -8.87 -21.98
C GLU A 204 -10.01 -10.22 -22.59
N LYS A 205 -8.71 -10.46 -22.74
CA LYS A 205 -8.15 -11.72 -23.20
C LYS A 205 -6.96 -12.10 -22.32
N ARG A 206 -7.03 -13.22 -21.63
CA ARG A 206 -5.94 -13.73 -20.77
C ARG A 206 -5.45 -12.72 -19.72
N GLY A 207 -6.38 -11.94 -19.15
CA GLY A 207 -6.05 -10.94 -18.12
C GLY A 207 -5.58 -9.60 -18.65
N THR A 208 -5.51 -9.40 -19.99
CA THR A 208 -5.13 -8.13 -20.61
C THR A 208 -6.23 -7.56 -21.49
N ARG A 209 -6.18 -6.25 -21.69
CA ARG A 209 -7.05 -5.50 -22.61
C ARG A 209 -6.21 -4.59 -23.50
N ARG A 210 -6.66 -4.35 -24.72
CA ARG A 210 -6.10 -3.30 -25.57
C ARG A 210 -6.88 -2.03 -25.34
N ILE A 211 -6.18 -0.96 -24.95
CA ILE A 211 -6.76 0.35 -24.67
C ILE A 211 -6.12 1.38 -25.60
N THR A 212 -6.96 2.15 -26.29
CA THR A 212 -6.54 3.24 -27.18
C THR A 212 -7.04 4.55 -26.61
N VAL A 213 -6.21 5.58 -26.57
CA VAL A 213 -6.59 6.93 -26.17
C VAL A 213 -6.26 7.90 -27.30
N GLY A 214 -7.26 8.62 -27.80
CA GLY A 214 -7.12 9.56 -28.90
C GLY A 214 -6.69 8.88 -30.20
N LYS A 215 -5.56 9.31 -30.75
CA LYS A 215 -4.98 8.79 -32.01
C LYS A 215 -3.76 7.92 -31.76
N GLU A 216 -3.38 7.72 -30.50
CA GLU A 216 -2.22 6.93 -30.15
C GLU A 216 -2.42 5.44 -30.46
N PRO A 217 -1.35 4.68 -30.69
CA PRO A 217 -1.45 3.22 -30.87
C PRO A 217 -2.07 2.55 -29.66
N ALA A 218 -2.84 1.48 -29.89
CA ALA A 218 -3.43 0.71 -28.80
C ALA A 218 -2.36 0.07 -27.91
N VAL A 219 -2.46 0.28 -26.61
CA VAL A 219 -1.57 -0.29 -25.59
C VAL A 219 -2.22 -1.56 -25.03
N GLU A 220 -1.44 -2.61 -24.86
CA GLU A 220 -1.86 -3.80 -24.14
C GLU A 220 -1.68 -3.56 -22.63
N CYS A 221 -2.80 -3.60 -21.90
CA CYS A 221 -2.85 -3.23 -20.49
C CYS A 221 -3.31 -4.40 -19.62
N SER A 222 -2.74 -4.51 -18.42
CA SER A 222 -3.22 -5.38 -17.35
C SER A 222 -3.81 -4.57 -16.20
N LEU A 223 -4.82 -5.17 -15.52
CA LEU A 223 -5.46 -4.55 -14.35
C LEU A 223 -4.50 -4.50 -13.17
N ILE A 224 -4.45 -3.36 -12.48
CA ILE A 224 -3.76 -3.18 -11.20
C ILE A 224 -4.76 -3.59 -10.12
N THR A 225 -4.48 -4.67 -9.39
CA THR A 225 -5.36 -5.20 -8.34
C THR A 225 -4.89 -4.86 -6.93
N GLY A 226 -3.57 -4.82 -6.72
CA GLY A 226 -2.97 -4.45 -5.43
C GLY A 226 -3.03 -2.95 -5.14
N ALA A 227 -2.72 -2.55 -3.92
CA ALA A 227 -2.70 -1.15 -3.49
C ALA A 227 -1.64 -0.28 -4.22
N ALA A 228 -0.59 -0.91 -4.73
CA ALA A 228 0.49 -0.28 -5.49
C ALA A 228 0.67 -0.96 -6.85
N LEU A 229 1.48 -0.36 -7.72
CA LEU A 229 1.88 -1.01 -8.97
C LEU A 229 2.63 -2.32 -8.69
N PRO A 230 2.33 -3.40 -9.44
CA PRO A 230 3.18 -4.58 -9.46
C PRO A 230 4.57 -4.26 -10.00
N ASP A 231 5.52 -5.16 -9.77
CA ASP A 231 6.89 -5.01 -10.26
C ASP A 231 6.96 -4.69 -11.76
N TYR A 232 7.92 -3.85 -12.10
CA TYR A 232 8.17 -3.50 -13.49
C TYR A 232 8.74 -4.70 -14.26
N PRO A 233 8.24 -4.97 -15.48
CA PRO A 233 8.67 -6.12 -16.26
C PRO A 233 10.06 -5.95 -16.91
N VAL A 234 10.58 -4.72 -16.90
CA VAL A 234 11.84 -4.34 -17.54
C VAL A 234 12.78 -3.65 -16.57
N GLU A 235 14.08 -3.72 -16.80
CA GLU A 235 15.09 -3.02 -16.02
C GLU A 235 14.97 -1.51 -16.22
N ASP A 236 15.20 -0.73 -15.15
CA ASP A 236 15.33 0.74 -15.22
C ASP A 236 16.70 1.11 -15.77
N LEU A 237 16.72 1.88 -16.85
CA LEU A 237 17.96 2.34 -17.47
C LEU A 237 18.56 3.58 -16.75
N ARG A 238 17.80 4.25 -15.85
CA ARG A 238 18.31 5.37 -15.07
C ARG A 238 19.19 4.88 -13.92
N GLU A 239 20.39 5.47 -13.84
CA GLU A 239 21.36 5.12 -12.79
C GLU A 239 21.20 5.94 -11.51
N GLY A 240 20.67 7.17 -11.58
CA GLY A 240 20.58 8.08 -10.44
C GLY A 240 19.45 9.10 -10.57
N PHE A 241 19.33 9.92 -9.54
CA PHE A 241 18.40 11.04 -9.51
C PHE A 241 18.96 12.25 -10.27
N LYS A 242 18.08 13.20 -10.63
CA LYS A 242 18.49 14.47 -11.20
C LYS A 242 19.28 15.29 -10.19
N ASP A 243 20.39 15.86 -10.63
CA ASP A 243 21.17 16.84 -9.89
C ASP A 243 21.13 18.19 -10.67
N ASN A 244 20.52 19.21 -10.07
CA ASN A 244 20.46 20.55 -10.66
C ASN A 244 21.60 21.47 -10.19
N GLY A 245 22.57 20.95 -9.44
CA GLY A 245 23.66 21.74 -8.88
C GLY A 245 23.24 22.72 -7.79
N TYR A 246 22.20 22.40 -7.04
CA TYR A 246 21.66 23.19 -5.92
C TYR A 246 21.18 24.60 -6.33
N ARG A 247 20.40 24.68 -7.39
CA ARG A 247 19.79 25.94 -7.84
C ARG A 247 18.53 26.25 -7.04
N ALA A 248 18.43 27.48 -6.56
CA ALA A 248 17.33 27.91 -5.68
C ALA A 248 16.01 28.22 -6.39
N ASP A 249 16.00 28.30 -7.72
CA ASP A 249 14.87 28.70 -8.56
C ASP A 249 14.08 27.53 -9.17
N ASP A 250 14.50 26.31 -8.88
CA ASP A 250 13.80 25.10 -9.31
C ASP A 250 12.60 24.74 -8.42
N SER A 251 11.72 23.91 -8.95
CA SER A 251 10.53 23.44 -8.26
C SER A 251 10.02 22.15 -8.85
N VAL A 252 9.18 21.45 -8.11
CA VAL A 252 8.36 20.34 -8.58
C VAL A 252 6.89 20.74 -8.52
N THR A 253 6.09 20.22 -9.43
CA THR A 253 4.63 20.33 -9.37
C THR A 253 4.04 18.98 -8.98
N ILE A 254 3.17 18.97 -7.98
CA ILE A 254 2.40 17.79 -7.59
C ILE A 254 0.94 18.10 -7.85
N VAL A 255 0.35 17.34 -8.76
CA VAL A 255 -1.09 17.32 -9.02
C VAL A 255 -1.64 16.06 -8.36
N GLY A 256 -2.68 16.16 -7.55
CA GLY A 256 -3.15 14.99 -6.83
C GLY A 256 -4.67 14.85 -6.80
N TRP A 257 -5.09 13.64 -6.59
CA TRP A 257 -6.48 13.31 -6.35
C TRP A 257 -6.60 12.35 -5.15
N MET A 258 -7.13 12.87 -4.06
CA MET A 258 -7.55 12.12 -2.87
C MET A 258 -8.99 11.66 -3.12
N LYS A 259 -9.13 10.55 -3.86
CA LYS A 259 -10.42 10.05 -4.37
C LYS A 259 -11.16 9.30 -3.27
N ASP A 260 -12.48 9.52 -3.17
CA ASP A 260 -13.40 8.80 -2.27
C ASP A 260 -12.98 8.84 -0.79
N MET A 261 -12.50 10.01 -0.34
CA MET A 261 -12.15 10.20 1.06
C MET A 261 -13.36 9.99 1.97
N PRO A 262 -13.26 9.12 3.00
CA PRO A 262 -14.33 8.98 3.98
C PRO A 262 -14.51 10.26 4.81
N ALA A 263 -15.70 10.45 5.41
CA ALA A 263 -16.04 11.65 6.16
C ALA A 263 -15.01 11.96 7.27
N GLU A 264 -14.54 10.95 7.96
CA GLU A 264 -13.55 11.06 9.04
C GLU A 264 -12.20 11.60 8.56
N ALA A 265 -11.84 11.36 7.31
CA ALA A 265 -10.64 11.93 6.70
C ALA A 265 -10.87 13.41 6.33
N TRP A 266 -12.08 13.75 5.82
CA TRP A 266 -12.46 15.13 5.51
C TRP A 266 -12.56 16.05 6.75
N GLU A 267 -12.95 15.52 7.91
CA GLU A 267 -13.06 16.29 9.14
C GLU A 267 -11.72 16.85 9.62
N LYS A 268 -10.61 16.24 9.26
CA LYS A 268 -9.26 16.66 9.65
C LYS A 268 -8.66 17.79 8.81
N GLY A 269 -9.31 18.15 7.70
CA GLY A 269 -8.91 19.25 6.87
C GLY A 269 -9.17 18.98 5.39
N ARG A 270 -9.41 20.06 4.64
CA ARG A 270 -9.57 20.05 3.18
C ARG A 270 -8.28 20.50 2.48
N SER A 271 -7.16 20.07 3.03
CA SER A 271 -5.85 20.41 2.50
C SER A 271 -4.90 19.23 2.64
N VAL A 272 -3.96 19.18 1.71
CA VAL A 272 -2.80 18.29 1.77
C VAL A 272 -1.62 19.15 2.20
N GLU A 273 -0.85 18.69 3.16
CA GLU A 273 0.38 19.32 3.59
C GLU A 273 1.58 18.54 3.05
N ILE A 274 2.51 19.24 2.40
CA ILE A 274 3.75 18.67 1.91
C ILE A 274 4.88 19.19 2.76
N LEU A 275 5.56 18.30 3.43
CA LEU A 275 6.69 18.60 4.30
C LEU A 275 8.00 18.27 3.58
N ARG A 276 8.96 19.17 3.63
CA ARG A 276 10.31 19.03 3.11
C ARG A 276 11.32 19.51 4.12
N ASN A 277 12.37 18.73 4.35
CA ASN A 277 13.50 19.20 5.14
C ASN A 277 14.45 20.02 4.27
N ASN A 278 14.71 21.27 4.67
CA ASN A 278 15.65 22.14 3.98
C ASN A 278 17.04 21.97 4.61
N ILE A 279 17.96 21.34 3.86
CA ILE A 279 19.31 21.01 4.33
C ILE A 279 20.19 22.22 4.60
N PHE A 280 19.86 23.41 4.04
CA PHE A 280 20.63 24.64 4.25
C PHE A 280 20.19 25.40 5.48
N THR A 281 18.91 25.34 5.82
CA THR A 281 18.34 26.08 6.95
C THR A 281 18.11 25.20 8.17
N ASP A 282 18.29 23.90 8.03
CA ASP A 282 17.98 22.88 9.05
C ASP A 282 16.53 23.00 9.59
N LYS A 283 15.61 23.37 8.70
CA LYS A 283 14.19 23.55 9.02
C LYS A 283 13.33 22.65 8.16
N GLN A 284 12.28 22.13 8.77
CA GLN A 284 11.18 21.56 8.02
C GLN A 284 10.31 22.69 7.45
N GLU A 285 10.10 22.66 6.16
CA GLU A 285 9.24 23.59 5.42
C GLU A 285 7.92 22.88 5.10
N SER A 286 6.82 23.62 5.18
CA SER A 286 5.47 23.15 4.92
C SER A 286 4.86 23.90 3.75
N PHE A 287 4.27 23.13 2.81
CA PHE A 287 3.57 23.66 1.63
C PHE A 287 2.16 23.07 1.65
N VAL A 288 1.16 23.94 1.84
CA VAL A 288 -0.24 23.51 1.98
C VAL A 288 -0.98 23.73 0.66
N ALA A 289 -1.63 22.70 0.17
CA ALA A 289 -2.52 22.75 -0.98
C ALA A 289 -3.97 22.53 -0.55
N ALA A 290 -4.85 23.46 -0.85
CA ALA A 290 -6.28 23.27 -0.67
C ALA A 290 -6.80 22.23 -1.68
N MET A 291 -7.65 21.32 -1.21
CA MET A 291 -8.40 20.40 -2.06
C MET A 291 -9.74 21.01 -2.46
N ASP A 292 -10.16 20.76 -3.68
CA ASP A 292 -11.53 21.05 -4.09
C ASP A 292 -12.54 20.05 -3.48
N SER A 293 -13.82 20.23 -3.75
CA SER A 293 -14.89 19.37 -3.22
C SER A 293 -14.83 17.91 -3.70
N THR A 294 -13.99 17.61 -4.69
CA THR A 294 -13.78 16.26 -5.23
C THR A 294 -12.46 15.64 -4.75
N GLY A 295 -11.68 16.34 -3.90
CA GLY A 295 -10.40 15.86 -3.38
C GLY A 295 -9.20 16.13 -4.29
N ARG A 296 -9.35 16.97 -5.33
CA ARG A 296 -8.26 17.32 -6.25
C ARG A 296 -7.48 18.51 -5.72
N PHE A 297 -6.16 18.50 -5.94
CA PHE A 297 -5.27 19.60 -5.56
C PHE A 297 -4.13 19.75 -6.56
N SER A 298 -3.49 20.89 -6.52
CA SER A 298 -2.21 21.13 -7.21
C SER A 298 -1.35 22.04 -6.36
N VAL A 299 -0.07 21.72 -6.26
CA VAL A 299 0.90 22.50 -5.51
C VAL A 299 2.24 22.53 -6.22
N ARG A 300 2.88 23.69 -6.19
CA ARG A 300 4.26 23.85 -6.63
C ARG A 300 5.16 23.98 -5.41
N VAL A 301 6.11 23.05 -5.27
CA VAL A 301 7.06 23.00 -4.17
C VAL A 301 8.42 23.45 -4.68
N PRO A 302 8.98 24.56 -4.16
CA PRO A 302 10.34 24.97 -4.49
C PRO A 302 11.33 23.87 -4.12
N LEU A 303 12.30 23.58 -4.98
CA LEU A 303 13.36 22.62 -4.73
C LEU A 303 14.71 23.26 -4.98
N VAL A 304 15.67 22.95 -4.10
CA VAL A 304 17.09 23.33 -4.34
C VAL A 304 17.84 22.21 -5.04
N ASN A 305 17.36 20.99 -4.92
CA ASN A 305 17.82 19.77 -5.60
C ASN A 305 16.79 18.65 -5.40
N THR A 306 17.04 17.47 -5.96
CA THR A 306 16.28 16.25 -5.63
C THR A 306 16.13 16.13 -4.12
N SER A 307 14.91 15.95 -3.64
CA SER A 307 14.58 16.00 -2.22
C SER A 307 13.56 14.95 -1.84
N GLU A 308 13.74 14.37 -0.67
CA GLU A 308 12.68 13.61 -0.01
C GLU A 308 11.59 14.57 0.48
N ILE A 309 10.34 14.18 0.29
CA ILE A 309 9.16 14.88 0.81
C ILE A 309 8.24 13.90 1.51
N TYR A 310 7.47 14.42 2.45
CA TYR A 310 6.37 13.72 3.09
C TYR A 310 5.06 14.44 2.75
N ILE A 311 4.14 13.70 2.14
CA ILE A 311 2.80 14.20 1.81
C ILE A 311 1.87 13.75 2.93
N ASP A 312 1.48 14.68 3.82
CA ASP A 312 0.58 14.41 4.92
C ASP A 312 -0.88 14.47 4.46
N ILE A 313 -1.54 13.35 4.58
CA ILE A 313 -2.97 13.16 4.30
C ILE A 313 -3.73 12.74 5.56
N GLY A 314 -3.27 13.19 6.71
CA GLY A 314 -3.83 12.88 8.02
C GLY A 314 -3.01 11.84 8.79
N ARG A 315 -3.56 10.66 9.11
CA ARG A 315 -2.83 9.67 9.91
C ARG A 315 -1.82 8.84 9.12
N LYS A 316 -2.00 8.77 7.82
CA LYS A 316 -1.09 8.07 6.91
C LYS A 316 -0.53 9.07 5.93
N GLY A 317 0.77 9.12 5.81
CA GLY A 317 1.44 9.98 4.82
C GLY A 317 2.15 9.16 3.77
N ILE A 318 2.52 9.82 2.69
CA ILE A 318 3.25 9.24 1.58
C ILE A 318 4.66 9.82 1.58
N ASN A 319 5.65 8.99 1.91
CA ASN A 319 7.05 9.34 1.70
C ASN A 319 7.41 9.12 0.24
N THR A 320 8.09 10.08 -0.36
CA THR A 320 8.62 9.93 -1.71
C THR A 320 9.79 10.89 -1.95
N VAL A 321 10.50 10.68 -3.06
CA VAL A 321 11.56 11.57 -3.53
C VAL A 321 11.05 12.27 -4.78
N VAL A 322 11.25 13.57 -4.86
CA VAL A 322 10.86 14.41 -6.00
C VAL A 322 12.07 15.09 -6.61
N GLU A 323 12.03 15.28 -7.91
CA GLU A 323 13.13 15.80 -8.71
C GLU A 323 12.79 17.18 -9.29
N PRO A 324 13.78 18.07 -9.43
CA PRO A 324 13.58 19.41 -9.99
C PRO A 324 13.03 19.37 -11.42
N GLY A 325 12.06 20.25 -11.68
CA GLY A 325 11.44 20.42 -13.00
C GLY A 325 10.35 19.43 -13.34
N GLU A 326 10.12 18.41 -12.49
CA GLU A 326 9.13 17.36 -12.76
C GLU A 326 7.71 17.78 -12.39
N THR A 327 6.76 17.07 -13.00
CA THR A 327 5.34 17.09 -12.62
C THR A 327 4.88 15.68 -12.34
N TYR A 328 4.44 15.44 -11.11
CA TYR A 328 3.90 14.15 -10.68
C TYR A 328 2.40 14.26 -10.50
N PHE A 329 1.66 13.31 -11.07
CA PHE A 329 0.26 13.09 -10.71
C PHE A 329 0.21 11.97 -9.66
N LEU A 330 -0.44 12.24 -8.52
CA LEU A 330 -0.64 11.31 -7.42
C LEU A 330 -2.13 10.97 -7.29
N LEU A 331 -2.47 9.71 -7.40
CA LEU A 331 -3.76 9.18 -6.98
C LEU A 331 -3.61 8.51 -5.62
N HIS A 332 -4.48 8.88 -4.67
CA HIS A 332 -4.79 8.06 -3.51
C HIS A 332 -6.30 7.78 -3.52
N ASP A 333 -6.66 6.57 -3.90
CA ASP A 333 -8.06 6.12 -3.92
C ASP A 333 -8.40 5.41 -2.61
N PHE A 334 -9.15 6.08 -1.75
CA PHE A 334 -9.54 5.57 -0.43
C PHE A 334 -10.56 4.43 -0.52
N SER A 335 -11.28 4.29 -1.62
CA SER A 335 -12.23 3.20 -1.80
C SER A 335 -11.53 1.90 -2.19
N THR A 336 -10.45 2.00 -2.95
CA THR A 336 -9.70 0.85 -3.48
C THR A 336 -8.35 0.65 -2.82
N GLY A 337 -7.83 1.63 -2.07
CA GLY A 337 -6.53 1.59 -1.44
C GLY A 337 -5.34 1.81 -2.39
N HIS A 338 -5.59 2.15 -3.66
CA HIS A 338 -4.51 2.40 -4.61
C HIS A 338 -3.78 3.70 -4.28
N VAL A 339 -2.45 3.64 -4.26
CA VAL A 339 -1.56 4.79 -4.22
C VAL A 339 -0.64 4.68 -5.44
N LEU A 340 -0.91 5.50 -6.46
CA LEU A 340 -0.27 5.39 -7.77
C LEU A 340 0.26 6.75 -8.23
N PHE A 341 1.44 6.73 -8.85
CA PHE A 341 2.03 7.89 -9.51
C PHE A 341 1.99 7.75 -11.03
N MET A 342 1.68 8.86 -11.72
CA MET A 342 1.74 8.98 -13.18
C MET A 342 2.55 10.22 -13.54
N GLY A 343 3.38 10.13 -14.59
CA GLY A 343 4.26 11.19 -15.05
C GLY A 343 5.37 10.62 -15.92
N GLU A 344 6.31 11.45 -16.35
CA GLU A 344 7.35 11.04 -17.29
C GLU A 344 8.33 10.02 -16.69
N ASP A 345 8.69 10.17 -15.42
CA ASP A 345 9.63 9.28 -14.74
C ASP A 345 9.21 9.07 -13.27
N VAL A 346 8.19 8.26 -13.10
CA VAL A 346 7.55 7.97 -11.79
C VAL A 346 7.84 6.57 -11.27
N ARG A 347 8.75 5.83 -11.94
CA ARG A 347 9.05 4.46 -11.58
C ARG A 347 9.51 4.32 -10.14
N PHE A 348 10.46 5.17 -9.73
CA PHE A 348 10.96 5.15 -8.35
C PHE A 348 9.85 5.42 -7.33
N GLN A 349 8.95 6.38 -7.59
CA GLN A 349 7.83 6.71 -6.71
C GLN A 349 6.91 5.51 -6.53
N ASN A 350 6.58 4.81 -7.61
CA ASN A 350 5.76 3.60 -7.58
C ASN A 350 6.46 2.42 -6.91
N GLU A 351 7.76 2.21 -7.16
CA GLU A 351 8.56 1.18 -6.47
C GLU A 351 8.59 1.42 -4.96
N LEU A 352 8.67 2.69 -4.52
CA LEU A 352 8.68 3.05 -3.11
C LEU A 352 7.32 2.80 -2.43
N GLN A 353 6.21 2.91 -3.16
CA GLN A 353 4.89 2.54 -2.63
C GLN A 353 4.71 1.02 -2.55
N ALA A 354 5.23 0.28 -3.54
CA ALA A 354 5.17 -1.19 -3.53
C ALA A 354 6.10 -1.81 -2.48
N HIS A 355 7.25 -1.18 -2.26
CA HIS A 355 8.29 -1.66 -1.35
C HIS A 355 8.71 -0.55 -0.38
N PRO A 356 7.97 -0.33 0.73
CA PRO A 356 8.19 0.80 1.63
C PRO A 356 9.59 0.83 2.26
N PRO A 357 10.03 2.00 2.79
CA PRO A 357 11.33 2.14 3.41
C PRO A 357 11.58 1.16 4.55
N LEU A 358 12.83 0.72 4.68
CA LEU A 358 13.32 -0.13 5.76
C LEU A 358 13.80 0.77 6.91
N TYR A 359 12.97 0.92 7.92
CA TYR A 359 13.25 1.80 9.04
C TYR A 359 14.28 1.18 9.99
N VAL A 360 15.33 1.96 10.29
CA VAL A 360 16.33 1.66 11.32
C VAL A 360 16.29 2.80 12.33
N ASP A 361 15.33 2.74 13.23
CA ASP A 361 15.16 3.77 14.26
C ASP A 361 14.97 3.16 15.65
N GLY A 362 15.33 3.95 16.65
CA GLY A 362 15.22 3.61 18.05
C GLY A 362 15.55 4.79 18.93
N TYR A 363 15.08 4.72 20.17
CA TYR A 363 15.31 5.74 21.19
C TYR A 363 15.81 5.10 22.44
N LEU A 364 16.99 5.53 22.92
CA LEU A 364 17.46 5.18 24.24
C LEU A 364 16.69 6.03 25.27
N ARG A 365 15.96 5.39 26.18
CA ARG A 365 15.26 6.06 27.26
C ARG A 365 16.10 6.07 28.54
N LYS A 366 16.01 7.17 29.32
CA LYS A 366 16.71 7.29 30.59
C LYS A 366 16.39 6.11 31.51
N GLY A 367 17.42 5.38 31.94
CA GLY A 367 17.27 4.22 32.81
C GLY A 367 16.90 2.91 32.14
N GLN A 368 16.82 2.87 30.81
CA GLN A 368 16.57 1.66 30.03
C GLN A 368 17.83 1.27 29.25
N GLY A 369 18.67 0.42 29.86
CA GLY A 369 19.87 -0.12 29.24
C GLY A 369 21.07 0.82 29.22
N THR A 370 22.15 0.33 28.66
CA THR A 370 23.39 1.03 28.40
C THR A 370 23.50 1.44 26.95
N VAL A 371 24.47 2.30 26.62
CA VAL A 371 24.72 2.68 25.22
C VAL A 371 25.20 1.55 24.38
N ASP A 372 26.06 0.73 24.96
CA ASP A 372 26.61 -0.40 24.21
C ASP A 372 25.49 -1.39 23.84
N GLU A 373 24.56 -1.62 24.76
CA GLU A 373 23.35 -2.41 24.45
C GLU A 373 22.50 -1.75 23.36
N PHE A 374 22.25 -0.44 23.47
CA PHE A 374 21.50 0.30 22.46
C PHE A 374 22.21 0.31 21.10
N ARG A 375 23.54 0.54 21.09
CA ARG A 375 24.34 0.45 19.85
C ARG A 375 24.22 -0.93 19.22
N THR A 376 24.40 -2.00 19.99
CA THR A 376 24.30 -3.37 19.52
C THR A 376 22.90 -3.63 18.91
N GLN A 377 21.84 -3.18 19.55
CA GLN A 377 20.48 -3.30 19.05
C GLN A 377 20.31 -2.55 17.72
N MET A 378 20.82 -1.32 17.61
CA MET A 378 20.68 -0.52 16.38
C MET A 378 21.53 -1.09 15.23
N GLU A 379 22.72 -1.59 15.50
CA GLU A 379 23.56 -2.29 14.51
C GLU A 379 22.88 -3.57 14.02
N GLU A 380 22.19 -4.28 14.90
CA GLU A 380 21.40 -5.46 14.53
C GLU A 380 20.20 -5.11 13.65
N LYS A 381 19.42 -4.08 13.99
CA LYS A 381 18.33 -3.56 13.14
C LYS A 381 18.85 -3.17 11.75
N TYR A 382 20.00 -2.49 11.69
CA TYR A 382 20.62 -2.13 10.40
C TYR A 382 21.02 -3.37 9.59
N ARG A 383 21.63 -4.36 10.22
CA ARG A 383 21.99 -5.62 9.55
C ARG A 383 20.76 -6.32 8.98
N HIS A 384 19.66 -6.39 9.75
CA HIS A 384 18.39 -6.94 9.27
C HIS A 384 17.81 -6.15 8.10
N ALA A 385 17.87 -4.81 8.13
CA ALA A 385 17.42 -3.98 7.02
C ALA A 385 18.23 -4.26 5.74
N VAL A 386 19.56 -4.44 5.84
CA VAL A 386 20.42 -4.78 4.70
C VAL A 386 20.14 -6.19 4.18
N GLU A 387 19.91 -7.16 5.05
CA GLU A 387 19.52 -8.53 4.69
C GLU A 387 18.16 -8.52 3.97
N GLU A 388 17.18 -7.78 4.50
CA GLU A 388 15.85 -7.63 3.90
C GLU A 388 15.92 -6.94 2.53
N LEU A 389 16.73 -5.87 2.39
CA LEU A 389 16.94 -5.24 1.10
C LEU A 389 17.55 -6.24 0.09
N SER A 390 18.51 -7.03 0.51
CA SER A 390 19.13 -8.06 -0.33
C SER A 390 18.11 -9.11 -0.77
N ARG A 391 17.22 -9.51 0.13
CA ARG A 391 16.12 -10.42 -0.17
C ARG A 391 15.15 -9.80 -1.18
N ARG A 392 14.69 -8.57 -0.96
CA ARG A 392 13.79 -7.85 -1.89
C ARG A 392 14.40 -7.74 -3.29
N VAL A 393 15.66 -7.36 -3.38
CA VAL A 393 16.37 -7.27 -4.67
C VAL A 393 16.49 -8.65 -5.34
N GLY A 394 16.64 -9.73 -4.59
CA GLY A 394 16.67 -11.09 -5.12
C GLY A 394 15.32 -11.56 -5.64
N GLU A 395 14.24 -11.22 -4.95
CA GLU A 395 12.86 -11.57 -5.33
C GLU A 395 12.31 -10.68 -6.45
N HIS A 396 12.71 -9.39 -6.48
CA HIS A 396 12.26 -8.35 -7.40
C HIS A 396 13.43 -7.85 -8.25
N SER A 397 13.89 -8.66 -9.19
CA SER A 397 15.15 -8.46 -9.91
C SER A 397 15.24 -7.15 -10.69
N ASN A 398 14.10 -6.58 -11.09
CA ASN A 398 14.02 -5.34 -11.86
C ASN A 398 13.92 -4.07 -10.99
N LEU A 399 13.97 -4.18 -9.64
CA LEU A 399 14.02 -2.98 -8.79
C LEU A 399 15.15 -2.05 -9.24
N SER A 400 14.80 -0.76 -9.41
CA SER A 400 15.72 0.24 -9.96
C SER A 400 16.95 0.44 -9.07
N ARG A 401 18.06 0.88 -9.68
CA ARG A 401 19.27 1.25 -8.91
C ARG A 401 18.99 2.40 -7.96
N ARG A 402 18.11 3.35 -8.36
CA ARG A 402 17.65 4.47 -7.51
C ARG A 402 16.98 3.97 -6.24
N TYR A 403 16.11 2.96 -6.36
CA TYR A 403 15.45 2.34 -5.21
C TYR A 403 16.47 1.70 -4.25
N ARG A 404 17.41 0.90 -4.77
CA ARG A 404 18.44 0.22 -3.96
C ARG A 404 19.30 1.24 -3.22
N TYR A 405 19.83 2.24 -3.94
CA TYR A 405 20.65 3.30 -3.39
C TYR A 405 19.90 4.11 -2.31
N PHE A 406 18.64 4.44 -2.57
CA PHE A 406 17.81 5.15 -1.59
C PHE A 406 17.62 4.32 -0.32
N MET A 407 17.31 3.01 -0.42
CA MET A 407 17.10 2.13 0.73
C MET A 407 18.36 1.97 1.58
N GLU A 408 19.51 1.76 0.94
CA GLU A 408 20.80 1.69 1.65
C GLU A 408 21.09 2.98 2.41
N SER A 409 20.93 4.12 1.74
CA SER A 409 21.15 5.44 2.34
C SER A 409 20.15 5.74 3.46
N PHE A 410 18.88 5.37 3.27
CA PHE A 410 17.82 5.57 4.25
C PHE A 410 18.06 4.78 5.54
N ALA A 411 18.41 3.49 5.43
CA ALA A 411 18.73 2.63 6.56
C ALA A 411 19.97 3.13 7.30
N LEU A 412 21.05 3.51 6.58
CA LEU A 412 22.27 4.03 7.18
C LEU A 412 22.04 5.36 7.90
N THR A 413 21.26 6.27 7.29
CA THR A 413 20.89 7.55 7.90
C THR A 413 20.04 7.35 9.16
N GLY A 414 19.12 6.37 9.14
CA GLY A 414 18.32 5.97 10.30
C GLY A 414 19.19 5.50 11.48
N LEU A 415 20.17 4.63 11.20
CA LEU A 415 21.17 4.21 12.19
C LEU A 415 21.90 5.42 12.78
N GLY A 416 22.48 6.27 11.93
CA GLY A 416 23.23 7.45 12.36
C GLY A 416 22.39 8.40 13.21
N ARG A 417 21.15 8.68 12.80
CA ARG A 417 20.19 9.53 13.53
C ARG A 417 19.89 8.95 14.92
N SER A 418 19.61 7.66 15.01
CA SER A 418 19.29 7.00 16.29
C SER A 418 20.47 7.04 17.24
N MET A 419 21.68 6.77 16.74
CA MET A 419 22.90 6.87 17.53
C MET A 419 23.18 8.30 18.01
N MET A 420 22.96 9.30 17.16
CA MET A 420 23.12 10.72 17.54
C MET A 420 22.12 11.15 18.60
N GLN A 421 20.88 10.67 18.54
CA GLN A 421 19.83 11.02 19.51
C GLN A 421 20.06 10.36 20.87
N ALA A 422 20.67 9.19 20.92
CA ALA A 422 20.99 8.50 22.18
C ALA A 422 21.78 9.38 23.17
N ARG A 423 22.63 10.27 22.68
CA ARG A 423 23.41 11.23 23.50
C ARG A 423 22.53 12.15 24.36
N PHE A 424 21.29 12.41 23.96
CA PHE A 424 20.37 13.28 24.70
C PHE A 424 19.56 12.54 25.76
N ALA A 425 19.52 11.22 25.69
CA ALA A 425 18.78 10.41 26.66
C ALA A 425 19.47 10.31 28.03
N VAL A 426 20.78 10.55 28.07
CA VAL A 426 21.59 10.45 29.28
C VAL A 426 22.54 11.64 29.37
N PRO A 427 22.12 12.76 30.03
CA PRO A 427 22.90 14.02 30.09
C PRO A 427 24.31 13.90 30.67
N ASP A 428 24.55 12.92 31.52
CA ASP A 428 25.81 12.73 32.22
C ASP A 428 26.78 11.78 31.49
N TRP A 429 26.57 11.57 30.21
CA TRP A 429 27.31 10.61 29.42
C TRP A 429 28.58 11.19 28.82
N GLN A 430 29.68 10.58 29.18
CA GLN A 430 30.87 10.67 28.38
C GLN A 430 30.77 9.61 27.28
N LEU A 431 30.54 10.05 26.05
CA LEU A 431 30.66 9.16 24.88
C LEU A 431 32.08 8.61 24.89
N PRO A 432 32.27 7.30 24.71
CA PRO A 432 33.59 6.75 24.48
C PRO A 432 34.33 7.49 23.38
N GLU A 433 35.62 7.77 23.52
CA GLU A 433 36.41 8.54 22.55
C GLU A 433 36.39 7.89 21.14
N ASP A 434 36.19 6.59 21.05
CA ASP A 434 36.09 5.81 19.83
C ASP A 434 34.70 5.93 19.12
N LEU A 435 33.67 6.44 19.82
CA LEU A 435 32.38 6.79 19.28
C LEU A 435 32.28 8.26 18.80
N SER A 436 33.38 8.81 18.33
CA SER A 436 33.34 10.11 17.65
C SER A 436 32.41 10.00 16.43
N LEU A 437 31.19 10.52 16.57
CA LEU A 437 30.15 10.53 15.55
C LEU A 437 30.56 11.25 14.27
N ILE A 438 31.68 11.96 14.29
CA ILE A 438 32.31 12.60 13.13
C ILE A 438 32.75 11.55 12.10
N HIS A 439 33.12 10.35 12.52
CA HIS A 439 33.53 9.29 11.59
C HIS A 439 32.37 8.55 10.91
N ILE A 440 31.16 8.64 11.44
CA ILE A 440 29.95 8.07 10.80
C ILE A 440 29.40 9.00 9.71
N SER A 441 29.67 10.31 9.81
CA SER A 441 29.17 11.34 8.90
C SER A 441 30.16 11.73 7.79
N GLU A 442 31.40 11.28 7.83
CA GLU A 442 32.33 11.49 6.72
C GLU A 442 32.07 10.44 5.62
N PRO A 443 31.59 10.86 4.42
CA PRO A 443 31.57 9.96 3.28
C PRO A 443 33.02 9.53 3.01
N THR A 444 33.29 8.25 3.15
CA THR A 444 34.57 7.67 2.71
C THR A 444 34.74 8.01 1.23
N ARG A 445 35.50 9.04 0.92
CA ARG A 445 36.00 9.30 -0.42
C ARG A 445 36.87 8.09 -0.81
N ARG A 446 36.32 7.21 -1.60
CA ARG A 446 37.03 6.30 -2.47
C ARG A 446 36.59 6.47 -3.89
#